data_13aef0e4f46e02beed58fb2d647af661
#
_entry.id   13aef0e4f46e02beed58fb2d647af661
#
_cell.length_a   1.000
_cell.length_b   1.000
_cell.length_c   1.000
_cell.angle_alpha   90.00
_cell.angle_beta   90.00
_cell.angle_gamma   90.00
#
_symmetry.space_group_name_H-M   'P 1'
#
loop_
_entity.id
_entity.type
_entity.pdbx_description
1 polymer ?
#
loop_
_entity_poly.entity_id
_entity_poly.type
_entity_poly.pdbx_seq_one_letter_code
_entity_poly.pdbx_strand_id
1 'polypeptide(L)'
;MEIANRPTRRQCLVTLAGLLALTGANSARPSLAEDASYPQRPITLLVPWPAGGSTDLSMRILALEAGKYLRQPLVIENRPGAGGTMAMPLLLTARPDGYTLAQLPLPVFRIAHTQKVLWDPIRDTTPIIQISGYTFGIVVPVNSPFLTVADMLNWARAHPGELNVGSNGIGTTPHTAMEELLERQGITYVHIPYKGTAEQMMAVASGQLMVGVNSTGFAPFVESGRLRLLATFGEHRSKRWPYAPTMKELGLGVVAMSPYGIVGPRGLPAAVVRTLHDAFKAAMNEPNHLHEISKYDQELNYLAPDDYGRFMRETNAAEKRAVERLGQMKSGT
;
A
#
# COMPACT_ATOMS: atom_id res chain seq x y z
N MET A 1 -42.19 -31.25 87.06
CA MET A 1 -41.34 -30.01 87.33
C MET A 1 -39.94 -30.38 86.84
N GLU A 2 -39.77 -30.15 85.54
CA GLU A 2 -38.55 -30.56 84.82
C GLU A 2 -37.73 -29.31 84.50
N ILE A 3 -36.51 -29.27 84.96
CA ILE A 3 -35.60 -28.15 84.81
C ILE A 3 -34.79 -28.38 83.53
N ALA A 4 -35.02 -27.61 82.49
CA ALA A 4 -34.29 -27.62 81.24
C ALA A 4 -32.84 -27.15 81.42
N ASN A 5 -31.92 -28.04 81.04
CA ASN A 5 -30.48 -27.82 81.06
C ASN A 5 -30.04 -27.01 79.81
N ARG A 6 -29.60 -25.74 80.00
CA ARG A 6 -29.08 -24.93 78.90
C ARG A 6 -27.59 -25.16 78.71
N PRO A 7 -27.10 -25.45 77.51
CA PRO A 7 -25.66 -25.61 77.29
C PRO A 7 -24.88 -24.31 77.42
N THR A 8 -23.73 -24.38 78.08
CA THR A 8 -22.85 -23.25 78.35
C THR A 8 -22.07 -22.76 77.13
N ARG A 9 -21.76 -21.46 77.08
CA ARG A 9 -21.07 -20.72 76.02
C ARG A 9 -19.77 -21.38 75.49
N ARG A 10 -19.18 -22.31 76.22
CA ARG A 10 -17.96 -23.01 75.83
C ARG A 10 -18.17 -24.18 74.83
N GLN A 11 -19.36 -24.74 74.74
CA GLN A 11 -19.65 -25.87 73.81
C GLN A 11 -20.04 -25.37 72.41
N CYS A 12 -20.43 -24.09 72.21
CA CYS A 12 -20.71 -23.54 70.90
C CYS A 12 -19.45 -23.08 70.14
N LEU A 13 -18.29 -22.96 70.78
CA LEU A 13 -17.04 -22.50 70.11
C LEU A 13 -16.19 -23.59 69.48
N VAL A 14 -16.45 -24.86 69.77
CA VAL A 14 -15.70 -26.02 69.22
C VAL A 14 -16.34 -26.58 67.93
N THR A 15 -17.61 -26.33 67.71
CA THR A 15 -18.30 -26.78 66.49
C THR A 15 -18.22 -25.84 65.28
N LEU A 16 -17.78 -24.55 65.50
CA LEU A 16 -17.62 -23.58 64.41
C LEU A 16 -16.20 -23.58 63.76
N ALA A 17 -15.21 -24.23 64.39
CA ALA A 17 -13.83 -24.30 63.87
C ALA A 17 -13.61 -25.45 62.86
N GLY A 18 -14.53 -26.41 62.78
CA GLY A 18 -14.45 -27.58 61.89
C GLY A 18 -15.03 -27.41 60.51
N LEU A 19 -15.78 -26.37 60.21
CA LEU A 19 -16.43 -26.14 58.90
C LEU A 19 -15.76 -25.09 58.02
N LEU A 20 -14.71 -24.44 58.47
CA LEU A 20 -13.96 -23.41 57.70
C LEU A 20 -12.73 -23.92 56.98
N ALA A 21 -12.41 -25.21 57.05
CA ALA A 21 -11.21 -25.80 56.48
C ALA A 21 -11.41 -26.56 55.15
N LEU A 22 -12.58 -26.56 54.55
CA LEU A 22 -12.87 -27.32 53.32
C LEU A 22 -13.35 -26.45 52.12
N THR A 23 -13.26 -25.12 52.22
CA THR A 23 -13.62 -24.22 51.09
C THR A 23 -12.44 -23.49 50.47
N GLY A 24 -11.20 -23.98 50.69
CA GLY A 24 -10.00 -23.28 50.24
C GLY A 24 -9.15 -24.08 49.28
N ALA A 25 -9.64 -24.55 48.13
CA ALA A 25 -8.78 -25.00 47.03
C ALA A 25 -9.58 -25.18 45.71
N ASN A 26 -10.46 -24.27 45.38
CA ASN A 26 -10.84 -24.14 43.99
C ASN A 26 -10.00 -22.99 43.39
N SER A 27 -8.68 -23.25 43.27
CA SER A 27 -7.79 -22.48 42.40
C SER A 27 -8.40 -22.57 41.02
N ALA A 28 -9.19 -21.57 40.65
CA ALA A 28 -9.50 -21.31 39.24
C ALA A 28 -8.13 -21.22 38.54
N ARG A 29 -7.68 -22.36 38.00
CA ARG A 29 -6.65 -22.37 36.97
C ARG A 29 -7.18 -21.37 35.93
N PRO A 30 -6.40 -20.32 35.59
CA PRO A 30 -6.74 -19.59 34.39
C PRO A 30 -6.81 -20.68 33.32
N SER A 31 -8.00 -20.92 32.79
CA SER A 31 -8.17 -21.60 31.54
C SER A 31 -7.22 -20.84 30.61
N LEU A 32 -6.11 -21.48 30.25
CA LEU A 32 -5.41 -21.13 29.03
C LEU A 32 -6.52 -21.25 28.00
N ALA A 33 -7.13 -20.11 27.67
CA ALA A 33 -7.94 -20.00 26.48
C ALA A 33 -7.05 -20.61 25.41
N GLU A 34 -7.40 -21.77 24.96
CA GLU A 34 -6.82 -22.43 23.81
C GLU A 34 -6.73 -21.32 22.78
N ASP A 35 -5.51 -20.91 22.42
CA ASP A 35 -5.27 -19.81 21.46
C ASP A 35 -6.04 -20.20 20.22
N ALA A 36 -7.24 -19.65 20.11
CA ALA A 36 -8.13 -19.91 18.99
C ALA A 36 -7.33 -19.55 17.77
N SER A 37 -6.91 -20.56 17.00
CA SER A 37 -5.90 -20.44 15.95
C SER A 37 -6.32 -19.33 14.97
N TYR A 38 -5.62 -18.22 15.02
CA TYR A 38 -5.82 -17.12 14.05
C TYR A 38 -5.37 -17.56 12.65
N PRO A 39 -6.13 -17.24 11.58
CA PRO A 39 -7.46 -16.60 11.53
C PRO A 39 -8.61 -17.61 11.58
N GLN A 40 -9.78 -17.22 12.13
CA GLN A 40 -10.99 -18.04 12.20
C GLN A 40 -12.14 -17.53 11.29
N ARG A 41 -11.96 -16.39 10.64
CA ARG A 41 -12.95 -15.76 9.76
C ARG A 41 -12.25 -15.03 8.61
N PRO A 42 -12.95 -14.64 7.55
CA PRO A 42 -12.38 -13.87 6.45
C PRO A 42 -11.66 -12.61 6.92
N ILE A 43 -10.55 -12.30 6.23
CA ILE A 43 -9.73 -11.11 6.45
C ILE A 43 -10.02 -10.12 5.33
N THR A 44 -10.23 -8.85 5.66
CA THR A 44 -10.39 -7.77 4.67
C THR A 44 -9.03 -7.16 4.34
N LEU A 45 -8.69 -7.10 3.05
CA LEU A 45 -7.53 -6.38 2.54
C LEU A 45 -8.00 -5.14 1.76
N LEU A 46 -7.80 -3.97 2.36
CA LEU A 46 -8.10 -2.68 1.75
C LEU A 46 -7.09 -2.38 0.64
N VAL A 47 -7.59 -2.13 -0.56
CA VAL A 47 -6.78 -1.73 -1.72
C VAL A 47 -7.17 -0.30 -2.11
N PRO A 48 -6.26 0.69 -2.01
CA PRO A 48 -6.59 2.10 -2.19
C PRO A 48 -6.70 2.55 -3.65
N TRP A 49 -6.98 1.63 -4.56
CA TRP A 49 -7.09 1.83 -6.00
C TRP A 49 -8.41 1.26 -6.54
N PRO A 50 -8.92 1.78 -7.68
CA PRO A 50 -10.12 1.23 -8.32
C PRO A 50 -9.96 -0.23 -8.73
N ALA A 51 -11.07 -0.96 -8.71
CA ALA A 51 -11.14 -2.31 -9.24
C ALA A 51 -10.76 -2.37 -10.73
N GLY A 52 -10.12 -3.47 -11.15
CA GLY A 52 -9.72 -3.72 -12.53
C GLY A 52 -8.40 -3.05 -12.94
N GLY A 53 -7.76 -2.25 -12.08
CA GLY A 53 -6.41 -1.75 -12.30
C GLY A 53 -5.34 -2.83 -12.00
N SER A 54 -4.10 -2.60 -12.46
CA SER A 54 -2.98 -3.54 -12.24
C SER A 54 -2.76 -3.91 -10.78
N THR A 55 -2.91 -2.96 -9.86
CA THR A 55 -2.81 -3.20 -8.41
C THR A 55 -3.93 -4.09 -7.91
N ASP A 56 -5.17 -3.81 -8.30
CA ASP A 56 -6.32 -4.61 -7.86
C ASP A 56 -6.18 -6.06 -8.33
N LEU A 57 -5.81 -6.27 -9.60
CA LEU A 57 -5.65 -7.60 -10.18
C LEU A 57 -4.52 -8.38 -9.49
N SER A 58 -3.35 -7.78 -9.29
CA SER A 58 -2.23 -8.42 -8.59
C SER A 58 -2.56 -8.71 -7.13
N MET A 59 -3.25 -7.80 -6.42
CA MET A 59 -3.67 -8.01 -5.03
C MET A 59 -4.73 -9.12 -4.90
N ARG A 60 -5.64 -9.27 -5.88
CA ARG A 60 -6.62 -10.37 -5.88
C ARG A 60 -5.96 -11.73 -6.01
N ILE A 61 -4.98 -11.86 -6.89
CA ILE A 61 -4.23 -13.12 -7.03
C ILE A 61 -3.40 -13.38 -5.76
N LEU A 62 -2.71 -12.38 -5.22
CA LEU A 62 -1.98 -12.52 -3.96
C LEU A 62 -2.90 -12.94 -2.81
N ALA A 63 -4.07 -12.31 -2.68
CA ALA A 63 -5.06 -12.63 -1.66
C ALA A 63 -5.62 -14.06 -1.81
N LEU A 64 -5.87 -14.49 -3.05
CA LEU A 64 -6.30 -15.86 -3.35
C LEU A 64 -5.25 -16.89 -2.89
N GLU A 65 -3.99 -16.66 -3.26
CA GLU A 65 -2.89 -17.56 -2.90
C GLU A 65 -2.63 -17.54 -1.38
N ALA A 66 -2.59 -16.37 -0.74
CA ALA A 66 -2.40 -16.27 0.72
C ALA A 66 -3.54 -16.93 1.51
N GLY A 67 -4.77 -16.87 0.99
CA GLY A 67 -5.93 -17.52 1.59
C GLY A 67 -5.78 -19.04 1.74
N LYS A 68 -5.04 -19.70 0.85
CA LYS A 68 -4.75 -21.14 0.93
C LYS A 68 -3.90 -21.45 2.18
N TYR A 69 -2.91 -20.63 2.47
CA TYR A 69 -2.03 -20.79 3.65
C TYR A 69 -2.73 -20.40 4.94
N LEU A 70 -3.56 -19.36 4.92
CA LEU A 70 -4.33 -18.91 6.07
C LEU A 70 -5.56 -19.77 6.36
N ARG A 71 -5.97 -20.65 5.43
CA ARG A 71 -7.22 -21.42 5.50
C ARG A 71 -8.47 -20.55 5.73
N GLN A 72 -8.37 -19.29 5.37
CA GLN A 72 -9.44 -18.29 5.41
C GLN A 72 -9.31 -17.38 4.20
N PRO A 73 -10.41 -16.97 3.58
CA PRO A 73 -10.35 -16.06 2.45
C PRO A 73 -9.87 -14.66 2.86
N LEU A 74 -9.03 -14.05 1.99
CA LEU A 74 -8.79 -12.62 2.02
C LEU A 74 -9.72 -11.95 1.02
N VAL A 75 -10.55 -11.05 1.51
CA VAL A 75 -11.53 -10.30 0.71
C VAL A 75 -10.95 -8.95 0.35
N ILE A 76 -10.80 -8.69 -0.94
CA ILE A 76 -10.35 -7.39 -1.43
C ILE A 76 -11.49 -6.37 -1.35
N GLU A 77 -11.20 -5.25 -0.72
CA GLU A 77 -12.10 -4.09 -0.65
C GLU A 77 -11.41 -2.87 -1.24
N ASN A 78 -11.89 -2.41 -2.40
CA ASN A 78 -11.32 -1.25 -3.08
C ASN A 78 -11.81 0.04 -2.42
N ARG A 79 -10.87 0.91 -2.01
CA ARG A 79 -11.10 2.22 -1.40
C ARG A 79 -10.30 3.31 -2.12
N PRO A 80 -10.64 3.61 -3.38
CA PRO A 80 -9.90 4.58 -4.19
C PRO A 80 -10.13 6.01 -3.72
N GLY A 81 -9.17 6.88 -4.03
CA GLY A 81 -9.24 8.32 -3.80
C GLY A 81 -8.06 8.89 -3.03
N ALA A 82 -7.99 10.21 -2.94
CA ALA A 82 -6.97 10.98 -2.24
C ALA A 82 -5.53 10.49 -2.52
N GLY A 83 -5.20 10.20 -3.78
CA GLY A 83 -3.86 9.73 -4.17
C GLY A 83 -3.48 8.36 -3.62
N GLY A 84 -4.45 7.51 -3.23
CA GLY A 84 -4.21 6.18 -2.68
C GLY A 84 -4.11 6.13 -1.15
N THR A 85 -4.57 7.17 -0.44
CA THR A 85 -4.46 7.24 1.04
C THR A 85 -5.74 6.83 1.78
N MET A 86 -6.82 6.50 1.07
CA MET A 86 -8.14 6.23 1.68
C MET A 86 -8.19 5.02 2.61
N ALA A 87 -7.20 4.12 2.55
CA ALA A 87 -7.09 3.02 3.49
C ALA A 87 -6.66 3.47 4.90
N MET A 88 -5.90 4.57 5.03
CA MET A 88 -5.36 5.03 6.31
C MET A 88 -6.42 5.41 7.35
N PRO A 89 -7.45 6.24 7.03
CA PRO A 89 -8.53 6.53 7.97
C PRO A 89 -9.28 5.28 8.47
N LEU A 90 -9.41 4.26 7.61
CA LEU A 90 -10.06 3.01 7.96
C LEU A 90 -9.22 2.16 8.93
N LEU A 91 -7.89 2.15 8.73
CA LEU A 91 -6.98 1.48 9.66
C LEU A 91 -6.97 2.11 11.05
N LEU A 92 -7.12 3.44 11.16
CA LEU A 92 -7.19 4.13 12.47
C LEU A 92 -8.34 3.63 13.35
N THR A 93 -9.44 3.21 12.75
CA THR A 93 -10.64 2.75 13.46
C THR A 93 -10.75 1.22 13.54
N ALA A 94 -9.86 0.50 12.83
CA ALA A 94 -9.85 -0.95 12.82
C ALA A 94 -9.25 -1.52 14.12
N ARG A 95 -9.77 -2.68 14.55
CA ARG A 95 -9.20 -3.41 15.70
C ARG A 95 -7.85 -4.01 15.31
N PRO A 96 -6.86 -4.02 16.22
CA PRO A 96 -5.57 -4.65 15.96
C PRO A 96 -5.61 -6.17 16.16
N ASP A 97 -6.57 -6.84 15.49
CA ASP A 97 -6.83 -8.27 15.58
C ASP A 97 -6.42 -9.05 14.30
N GLY A 98 -5.89 -8.35 13.30
CA GLY A 98 -5.43 -8.94 12.04
C GLY A 98 -6.50 -9.15 10.98
N TYR A 99 -7.76 -8.78 11.22
CA TYR A 99 -8.85 -8.99 10.26
C TYR A 99 -9.11 -7.82 9.33
N THR A 100 -8.41 -6.69 9.52
CA THR A 100 -8.41 -5.57 8.60
C THR A 100 -6.96 -5.20 8.27
N LEU A 101 -6.59 -5.35 7.02
CA LEU A 101 -5.26 -5.06 6.49
C LEU A 101 -5.37 -4.03 5.38
N ALA A 102 -4.26 -3.40 5.01
CA ALA A 102 -4.22 -2.48 3.88
C ALA A 102 -2.95 -2.64 3.05
N GLN A 103 -3.08 -2.53 1.75
CA GLN A 103 -1.97 -2.22 0.87
C GLN A 103 -1.55 -0.77 1.10
N LEU A 104 -0.27 -0.56 1.38
CA LEU A 104 0.29 0.76 1.67
C LEU A 104 1.16 1.23 0.49
N PRO A 105 0.67 2.16 -0.35
CA PRO A 105 1.44 2.72 -1.45
C PRO A 105 2.31 3.90 -0.99
N LEU A 106 3.37 4.19 -1.73
CA LEU A 106 4.33 5.27 -1.44
C LEU A 106 3.67 6.65 -1.20
N PRO A 107 2.62 7.07 -1.93
CA PRO A 107 2.01 8.38 -1.70
C PRO A 107 1.52 8.63 -0.27
N VAL A 108 1.25 7.57 0.51
CA VAL A 108 0.86 7.70 1.93
C VAL A 108 1.93 8.45 2.73
N PHE A 109 3.21 8.18 2.46
CA PHE A 109 4.32 8.87 3.14
C PHE A 109 4.47 10.33 2.69
N ARG A 110 4.22 10.63 1.41
CA ARG A 110 4.33 11.99 0.84
C ARG A 110 3.17 12.89 1.25
N ILE A 111 1.95 12.39 1.13
CA ILE A 111 0.72 13.17 1.38
C ILE A 111 0.65 13.62 2.84
N ALA A 112 1.17 12.83 3.77
CA ALA A 112 1.30 13.22 5.18
C ALA A 112 2.13 14.52 5.39
N HIS A 113 2.99 14.89 4.44
CA HIS A 113 3.82 16.10 4.50
C HIS A 113 3.30 17.25 3.63
N THR A 114 2.35 17.01 2.74
CA THR A 114 1.79 18.03 1.85
C THR A 114 0.40 18.51 2.26
N GLN A 115 -0.30 17.74 3.10
CA GLN A 115 -1.67 18.02 3.51
C GLN A 115 -1.83 17.75 5.00
N LYS A 116 -2.78 18.46 5.64
CA LYS A 116 -3.17 18.17 7.02
C LYS A 116 -4.01 16.89 7.06
N VAL A 117 -3.45 15.83 7.62
CA VAL A 117 -4.10 14.53 7.80
C VAL A 117 -4.15 14.16 9.29
N LEU A 118 -5.08 13.27 9.67
CA LEU A 118 -5.24 12.81 11.05
C LEU A 118 -4.45 11.54 11.37
N TRP A 119 -3.76 10.98 10.38
CA TRP A 119 -2.99 9.74 10.48
C TRP A 119 -1.50 9.98 10.26
N ASP A 120 -0.70 9.08 10.77
CA ASP A 120 0.75 9.00 10.56
C ASP A 120 1.08 7.56 10.12
N PRO A 121 1.69 7.35 8.94
CA PRO A 121 1.92 6.01 8.40
C PRO A 121 2.88 5.17 9.26
N ILE A 122 3.74 5.81 10.04
CA ILE A 122 4.70 5.12 10.90
C ILE A 122 4.10 4.78 12.27
N ARG A 123 3.38 5.75 12.87
CA ARG A 123 2.81 5.60 14.20
C ARG A 123 1.58 4.70 14.20
N ASP A 124 0.75 4.79 13.16
CA ASP A 124 -0.62 4.26 13.17
C ASP A 124 -0.74 2.91 12.43
N THR A 125 0.38 2.37 11.94
CA THR A 125 0.39 1.06 11.26
C THR A 125 1.35 0.07 11.92
N THR A 126 1.09 -1.21 11.69
CA THR A 126 2.01 -2.32 11.98
C THR A 126 2.46 -2.92 10.65
N PRO A 127 3.77 -2.89 10.30
CA PRO A 127 4.27 -3.49 9.07
C PRO A 127 4.15 -5.01 9.12
N ILE A 128 3.71 -5.62 8.00
CA ILE A 128 3.59 -7.07 7.86
C ILE A 128 4.60 -7.58 6.83
N ILE A 129 4.61 -7.01 5.63
CA ILE A 129 5.49 -7.45 4.55
C ILE A 129 5.56 -6.39 3.45
N GLN A 130 6.73 -6.15 2.87
CA GLN A 130 6.85 -5.53 1.56
C GLN A 130 6.86 -6.62 0.48
N ILE A 131 6.18 -6.38 -0.63
CA ILE A 131 5.93 -7.41 -1.64
C ILE A 131 6.59 -7.07 -2.98
N SER A 132 6.33 -5.87 -3.49
CA SER A 132 6.69 -5.49 -4.86
C SER A 132 6.81 -3.97 -4.97
N GLY A 133 6.95 -3.48 -6.19
CA GLY A 133 6.95 -2.06 -6.50
C GLY A 133 6.43 -1.79 -7.90
N TYR A 134 6.09 -0.53 -8.17
CA TYR A 134 5.64 -0.10 -9.50
C TYR A 134 6.78 0.56 -10.24
N THR A 135 6.94 0.20 -11.50
CA THR A 135 7.65 1.00 -12.50
C THR A 135 6.67 1.94 -13.17
N PHE A 136 7.09 3.15 -13.49
CA PHE A 136 6.28 4.15 -14.16
C PHE A 136 6.84 4.46 -15.54
N GLY A 137 5.96 4.86 -16.45
CA GLY A 137 6.35 5.24 -17.80
C GLY A 137 5.53 6.40 -18.34
N ILE A 138 6.08 7.04 -19.37
CA ILE A 138 5.40 8.05 -20.18
C ILE A 138 4.85 7.38 -21.42
N VAL A 139 3.55 7.46 -21.60
CA VAL A 139 2.85 6.93 -22.77
C VAL A 139 2.10 8.06 -23.51
N VAL A 140 2.01 7.91 -24.81
CA VAL A 140 1.29 8.82 -25.72
C VAL A 140 0.42 8.00 -26.67
N PRO A 141 -0.61 8.62 -27.31
CA PRO A 141 -1.34 7.96 -28.40
C PRO A 141 -0.36 7.45 -29.49
N VAL A 142 -0.65 6.29 -30.10
CA VAL A 142 0.24 5.74 -31.15
C VAL A 142 0.44 6.71 -32.33
N ASN A 143 -0.57 7.50 -32.64
CA ASN A 143 -0.56 8.52 -33.70
C ASN A 143 -0.07 9.90 -33.22
N SER A 144 0.42 10.02 -31.99
CA SER A 144 1.02 11.25 -31.46
C SER A 144 2.24 11.66 -32.29
N PRO A 145 2.50 12.96 -32.49
CA PRO A 145 3.73 13.45 -33.08
C PRO A 145 4.96 13.20 -32.20
N PHE A 146 4.77 12.83 -30.94
CA PHE A 146 5.87 12.54 -30.02
C PHE A 146 6.36 11.09 -30.25
N LEU A 147 7.52 10.95 -30.87
CA LEU A 147 8.20 9.66 -31.04
C LEU A 147 9.16 9.36 -29.91
N THR A 148 9.68 10.39 -29.27
CA THR A 148 10.62 10.35 -28.16
C THR A 148 10.24 11.33 -27.05
N VAL A 149 10.88 11.20 -25.88
CA VAL A 149 10.76 12.19 -24.82
C VAL A 149 11.27 13.56 -25.26
N ALA A 150 12.33 13.61 -26.09
CA ALA A 150 12.88 14.85 -26.62
C ALA A 150 11.84 15.60 -27.49
N ASP A 151 11.09 14.90 -28.36
CA ASP A 151 10.02 15.51 -29.16
C ASP A 151 8.95 16.14 -28.27
N MET A 152 8.50 15.44 -27.23
CA MET A 152 7.54 15.94 -26.24
C MET A 152 8.05 17.20 -25.55
N LEU A 153 9.30 17.16 -25.05
CA LEU A 153 9.90 18.30 -24.35
C LEU A 153 10.09 19.52 -25.28
N ASN A 154 10.53 19.32 -26.54
CA ASN A 154 10.70 20.37 -27.52
C ASN A 154 9.36 20.99 -27.89
N TRP A 155 8.32 20.18 -28.11
CA TRP A 155 7.00 20.68 -28.36
C TRP A 155 6.47 21.51 -27.19
N ALA A 156 6.62 21.03 -25.95
CA ALA A 156 6.15 21.72 -24.77
C ALA A 156 6.88 23.07 -24.53
N ARG A 157 8.15 23.19 -24.91
CA ARG A 157 8.87 24.49 -24.88
C ARG A 157 8.34 25.48 -25.91
N ALA A 158 7.91 24.98 -27.09
CA ALA A 158 7.32 25.81 -28.13
C ALA A 158 5.87 26.22 -27.84
N HIS A 159 5.17 25.49 -26.94
CA HIS A 159 3.76 25.67 -26.59
C HIS A 159 3.57 25.72 -25.07
N PRO A 160 4.04 26.80 -24.39
CA PRO A 160 4.00 26.90 -22.94
C PRO A 160 2.58 26.77 -22.38
N GLY A 161 2.36 25.85 -21.44
CA GLY A 161 1.08 25.63 -20.79
C GLY A 161 0.06 24.83 -21.61
N GLU A 162 0.38 24.35 -22.82
CA GLU A 162 -0.54 23.59 -23.66
C GLU A 162 -0.39 22.08 -23.51
N LEU A 163 0.78 21.59 -23.02
CA LEU A 163 0.99 20.17 -22.79
C LEU A 163 0.07 19.67 -21.67
N ASN A 164 -0.92 18.85 -21.99
CA ASN A 164 -1.74 18.19 -20.98
C ASN A 164 -1.21 16.81 -20.65
N VAL A 165 -1.03 16.55 -19.35
CA VAL A 165 -0.47 15.33 -18.81
C VAL A 165 -1.43 14.73 -17.79
N GLY A 166 -1.88 13.51 -18.04
CA GLY A 166 -2.70 12.76 -17.08
C GLY A 166 -1.86 11.95 -16.12
N SER A 167 -2.30 11.85 -14.87
CA SER A 167 -1.82 10.88 -13.88
C SER A 167 -2.97 10.29 -13.07
N ASN A 168 -2.68 9.29 -12.24
CA ASN A 168 -3.67 8.67 -11.35
C ASN A 168 -3.87 9.42 -10.02
N GLY A 169 -3.71 10.75 -10.03
CA GLY A 169 -4.06 11.65 -8.94
C GLY A 169 -2.93 12.58 -8.49
N ILE A 170 -3.32 13.64 -7.82
CA ILE A 170 -2.40 14.64 -7.24
C ILE A 170 -1.58 13.99 -6.12
N GLY A 171 -0.27 14.28 -6.08
CA GLY A 171 0.64 13.75 -5.07
C GLY A 171 1.04 12.27 -5.26
N THR A 172 0.52 11.60 -6.31
CA THR A 172 0.97 10.24 -6.65
C THR A 172 2.37 10.25 -7.26
N THR A 173 3.06 9.12 -7.21
CA THR A 173 4.44 9.03 -7.73
C THR A 173 4.56 9.42 -9.22
N PRO A 174 3.69 8.98 -10.14
CA PRO A 174 3.78 9.43 -11.52
C PRO A 174 3.54 10.94 -11.69
N HIS A 175 2.64 11.54 -10.91
CA HIS A 175 2.44 12.99 -10.93
C HIS A 175 3.72 13.71 -10.52
N THR A 176 4.30 13.38 -9.35
CA THR A 176 5.49 14.09 -8.85
C THR A 176 6.74 13.83 -9.68
N ALA A 177 6.89 12.64 -10.28
CA ALA A 177 7.99 12.34 -11.19
C ALA A 177 7.90 13.17 -12.47
N MET A 178 6.70 13.32 -13.02
CA MET A 178 6.50 14.18 -14.21
C MET A 178 6.63 15.66 -13.88
N GLU A 179 6.13 16.10 -12.72
CA GLU A 179 6.32 17.47 -12.25
C GLU A 179 7.81 17.79 -12.10
N GLU A 180 8.57 16.92 -11.43
CA GLU A 180 10.05 17.09 -11.29
C GLU A 180 10.75 17.14 -12.65
N LEU A 181 10.36 16.28 -13.60
CA LEU A 181 10.93 16.27 -14.96
C LEU A 181 10.70 17.62 -15.66
N LEU A 182 9.45 18.07 -15.70
CA LEU A 182 9.08 19.27 -16.45
C LEU A 182 9.59 20.55 -15.78
N GLU A 183 9.58 20.62 -14.44
CA GLU A 183 10.17 21.74 -13.69
C GLU A 183 11.68 21.87 -13.94
N ARG A 184 12.45 20.77 -13.91
CA ARG A 184 13.88 20.76 -14.25
C ARG A 184 14.15 21.22 -15.68
N GLN A 185 13.18 21.08 -16.58
CA GLN A 185 13.26 21.52 -17.98
C GLN A 185 12.71 22.93 -18.20
N GLY A 186 12.22 23.61 -17.16
CA GLY A 186 11.60 24.94 -17.25
C GLY A 186 10.28 24.95 -18.06
N ILE A 187 9.55 23.83 -18.05
CA ILE A 187 8.33 23.64 -18.84
C ILE A 187 7.09 23.76 -17.97
N THR A 188 6.17 24.65 -18.35
CA THR A 188 4.81 24.72 -17.80
C THR A 188 3.89 23.76 -18.54
N TYR A 189 2.97 23.10 -17.79
CA TYR A 189 2.05 22.12 -18.33
C TYR A 189 0.70 22.11 -17.57
N VAL A 190 -0.29 21.43 -18.09
CA VAL A 190 -1.59 21.23 -17.44
C VAL A 190 -1.68 19.80 -16.92
N HIS A 191 -1.75 19.64 -15.59
CA HIS A 191 -1.97 18.33 -14.97
C HIS A 191 -3.46 17.98 -14.91
N ILE A 192 -3.82 16.78 -15.36
CA ILE A 192 -5.19 16.24 -15.33
C ILE A 192 -5.21 14.98 -14.46
N PRO A 193 -5.72 15.07 -13.22
CA PRO A 193 -5.78 13.92 -12.32
C PRO A 193 -6.96 12.99 -12.64
N TYR A 194 -6.70 11.70 -12.71
CA TYR A 194 -7.69 10.62 -12.84
C TYR A 194 -7.78 9.81 -11.54
N LYS A 195 -8.90 9.13 -11.32
CA LYS A 195 -9.08 8.29 -10.14
C LYS A 195 -8.32 6.96 -10.22
N GLY A 196 -8.02 6.51 -11.44
CA GLY A 196 -7.34 5.23 -11.67
C GLY A 196 -6.76 5.09 -13.07
N THR A 197 -5.96 4.03 -13.24
CA THR A 197 -5.18 3.77 -14.46
C THR A 197 -6.07 3.50 -15.68
N ALA A 198 -7.13 2.73 -15.54
CA ALA A 198 -7.96 2.33 -16.70
C ALA A 198 -8.60 3.53 -17.37
N GLU A 199 -9.22 4.42 -16.62
CA GLU A 199 -9.85 5.65 -17.11
C GLU A 199 -8.82 6.55 -17.81
N GLN A 200 -7.67 6.77 -17.17
CA GLN A 200 -6.60 7.58 -17.74
C GLN A 200 -6.07 6.99 -19.06
N MET A 201 -5.81 5.67 -19.13
CA MET A 201 -5.28 5.03 -20.33
C MET A 201 -6.28 5.10 -21.50
N MET A 202 -7.56 5.02 -21.22
CA MET A 202 -8.60 5.26 -22.22
C MET A 202 -8.58 6.69 -22.76
N ALA A 203 -8.40 7.68 -21.87
CA ALA A 203 -8.31 9.10 -22.26
C ALA A 203 -7.07 9.38 -23.12
N VAL A 204 -5.91 8.76 -22.82
CA VAL A 204 -4.72 8.84 -23.67
C VAL A 204 -4.97 8.15 -25.00
N ALA A 205 -5.49 6.92 -25.01
CA ALA A 205 -5.71 6.15 -26.24
C ALA A 205 -6.75 6.78 -27.19
N SER A 206 -7.67 7.56 -26.68
CA SER A 206 -8.64 8.34 -27.49
C SER A 206 -8.11 9.69 -27.98
N GLY A 207 -6.91 10.10 -27.55
CA GLY A 207 -6.34 11.42 -27.86
C GLY A 207 -6.92 12.58 -27.05
N GLN A 208 -7.75 12.30 -26.04
CA GLN A 208 -8.24 13.32 -25.09
C GLN A 208 -7.10 13.87 -24.23
N LEU A 209 -6.09 13.04 -23.94
CA LEU A 209 -4.84 13.42 -23.34
C LEU A 209 -3.69 13.28 -24.33
N MET A 210 -2.78 14.25 -24.33
CA MET A 210 -1.55 14.19 -25.13
C MET A 210 -0.55 13.20 -24.53
N VAL A 211 -0.46 13.16 -23.21
CA VAL A 211 0.52 12.38 -22.45
C VAL A 211 -0.14 11.74 -21.24
N GLY A 212 0.17 10.47 -21.00
CA GLY A 212 -0.15 9.76 -19.78
C GLY A 212 1.10 9.36 -19.03
N VAL A 213 1.12 9.58 -17.71
CA VAL A 213 2.16 9.06 -16.82
C VAL A 213 1.48 8.16 -15.79
N ASN A 214 1.87 6.87 -15.79
CA ASN A 214 1.25 5.89 -14.91
C ASN A 214 2.20 4.73 -14.61
N SER A 215 1.78 3.87 -13.67
CA SER A 215 2.35 2.55 -13.53
C SER A 215 2.04 1.68 -14.77
N THR A 216 2.66 0.53 -14.84
CA THR A 216 2.62 -0.37 -16.01
C THR A 216 1.23 -0.95 -16.37
N GLY A 217 0.16 -0.44 -15.79
CA GLY A 217 -1.21 -0.68 -16.26
C GLY A 217 -1.47 -0.17 -17.69
N PHE A 218 -0.54 0.55 -18.30
CA PHE A 218 -0.53 0.87 -19.73
C PHE A 218 -0.15 -0.33 -20.61
N ALA A 219 0.38 -1.43 -20.06
CA ALA A 219 0.88 -2.58 -20.80
C ALA A 219 -0.07 -3.10 -21.89
N PRO A 220 -1.36 -3.40 -21.61
CA PRO A 220 -2.27 -3.89 -22.63
C PRO A 220 -2.48 -2.91 -23.81
N PHE A 221 -2.36 -1.61 -23.54
CA PHE A 221 -2.53 -0.57 -24.57
C PHE A 221 -1.29 -0.42 -25.45
N VAL A 222 -0.10 -0.56 -24.86
CA VAL A 222 1.17 -0.56 -25.60
C VAL A 222 1.28 -1.81 -26.47
N GLU A 223 0.95 -2.97 -25.93
CA GLU A 223 1.00 -4.25 -26.65
C GLU A 223 -0.03 -4.36 -27.77
N SER A 224 -1.19 -3.77 -27.58
CA SER A 224 -2.20 -3.69 -28.67
C SER A 224 -1.91 -2.59 -29.69
N GLY A 225 -0.79 -1.86 -29.57
CA GLY A 225 -0.41 -0.79 -30.48
C GLY A 225 -1.29 0.47 -30.42
N ARG A 226 -2.05 0.64 -29.34
CA ARG A 226 -2.90 1.83 -29.12
C ARG A 226 -2.11 2.99 -28.52
N LEU A 227 -1.12 2.68 -27.70
CA LEU A 227 -0.21 3.65 -27.08
C LEU A 227 1.24 3.34 -27.46
N ARG A 228 2.07 4.39 -27.45
CA ARG A 228 3.52 4.32 -27.53
C ARG A 228 4.12 4.62 -26.18
N LEU A 229 5.00 3.75 -25.68
CA LEU A 229 5.82 4.00 -24.48
C LEU A 229 7.06 4.78 -24.93
N LEU A 230 7.23 6.00 -24.41
CA LEU A 230 8.38 6.86 -24.75
C LEU A 230 9.60 6.56 -23.87
N ALA A 231 9.39 6.37 -22.59
CA ALA A 231 10.44 6.06 -21.62
C ALA A 231 9.85 5.58 -20.29
N THR A 232 10.70 5.02 -19.42
CA THR A 232 10.37 4.62 -18.06
C THR A 232 11.15 5.45 -17.02
N PHE A 233 10.66 5.47 -15.78
CA PHE A 233 11.31 6.13 -14.65
C PHE A 233 12.12 5.17 -13.78
N GLY A 234 12.35 3.94 -14.22
CA GLY A 234 13.14 2.94 -13.50
C GLY A 234 14.64 3.26 -13.48
N GLU A 235 15.36 2.67 -12.51
CA GLU A 235 16.83 2.69 -12.48
C GLU A 235 17.45 2.00 -13.69
N HIS A 236 16.77 0.93 -14.15
CA HIS A 236 17.17 0.10 -15.30
C HIS A 236 16.01 -0.02 -16.25
N ARG A 237 16.31 -0.42 -17.50
CA ARG A 237 15.29 -0.68 -18.49
C ARG A 237 14.36 -1.82 -18.03
N SER A 238 13.09 -1.66 -18.37
CA SER A 238 12.11 -2.71 -18.23
C SER A 238 12.53 -3.96 -19.00
N LYS A 239 12.40 -5.13 -18.38
CA LYS A 239 12.62 -6.40 -19.07
C LYS A 239 11.58 -6.65 -20.16
N ARG A 240 10.38 -6.14 -19.96
CA ARG A 240 9.24 -6.28 -20.86
C ARG A 240 9.35 -5.36 -22.08
N TRP A 241 9.87 -4.14 -21.89
CA TRP A 241 10.05 -3.15 -22.95
C TRP A 241 11.51 -2.66 -23.03
N PRO A 242 12.44 -3.54 -23.42
CA PRO A 242 13.88 -3.20 -23.45
C PRO A 242 14.22 -2.13 -24.49
N TYR A 243 13.32 -1.83 -25.42
CA TYR A 243 13.46 -0.75 -26.38
C TYR A 243 13.22 0.65 -25.77
N ALA A 244 12.43 0.73 -24.69
CA ALA A 244 12.11 1.99 -24.03
C ALA A 244 13.28 2.40 -23.11
N PRO A 245 13.91 3.57 -23.33
CA PRO A 245 14.97 4.05 -22.43
C PRO A 245 14.41 4.44 -21.09
N THR A 246 15.28 4.52 -20.08
CA THR A 246 14.95 5.17 -18.80
C THR A 246 15.22 6.68 -18.86
N MET A 247 14.56 7.46 -17.99
CA MET A 247 14.88 8.89 -17.84
C MET A 247 16.32 9.12 -17.44
N LYS A 248 16.93 8.17 -16.72
CA LYS A 248 18.33 8.17 -16.33
C LYS A 248 19.26 8.03 -17.55
N GLU A 249 18.96 7.09 -18.45
CA GLU A 249 19.71 6.90 -19.70
C GLU A 249 19.62 8.08 -20.65
N LEU A 250 18.48 8.80 -20.62
CA LEU A 250 18.28 10.04 -21.39
C LEU A 250 18.97 11.26 -20.77
N GLY A 251 19.70 11.10 -19.64
CA GLY A 251 20.36 12.19 -18.95
C GLY A 251 19.42 13.16 -18.22
N LEU A 252 18.14 12.81 -18.08
CA LEU A 252 17.14 13.67 -17.44
C LEU A 252 17.13 13.53 -15.91
N GLY A 253 17.78 12.49 -15.36
CA GLY A 253 18.11 12.35 -13.94
C GLY A 253 16.90 12.17 -13.01
N VAL A 254 15.73 11.83 -13.51
CA VAL A 254 14.54 11.53 -12.70
C VAL A 254 14.34 10.03 -12.63
N VAL A 255 14.39 9.50 -11.42
CA VAL A 255 14.10 8.09 -11.14
C VAL A 255 12.93 8.03 -10.16
N ALA A 256 11.93 7.25 -10.47
CA ALA A 256 10.75 7.10 -9.63
C ALA A 256 10.32 5.64 -9.60
N MET A 257 10.35 5.08 -8.40
CA MET A 257 9.82 3.76 -8.07
C MET A 257 8.82 3.92 -6.93
N SER A 258 7.88 3.02 -6.84
CA SER A 258 6.91 3.05 -5.75
C SER A 258 6.74 1.64 -5.17
N PRO A 259 7.63 1.25 -4.26
CA PRO A 259 7.45 0.01 -3.52
C PRO A 259 6.16 0.06 -2.69
N TYR A 260 5.56 -1.10 -2.51
CA TYR A 260 4.37 -1.26 -1.69
C TYR A 260 4.43 -2.55 -0.87
N GLY A 261 3.73 -2.52 0.24
CA GLY A 261 3.58 -3.67 1.12
C GLY A 261 2.21 -3.72 1.76
N ILE A 262 2.06 -4.63 2.71
CA ILE A 262 0.85 -4.82 3.50
C ILE A 262 1.14 -4.44 4.94
N VAL A 263 0.22 -3.68 5.52
CA VAL A 263 0.22 -3.27 6.91
C VAL A 263 -1.12 -3.59 7.56
N GLY A 264 -1.14 -3.67 8.87
CA GLY A 264 -2.35 -3.66 9.66
C GLY A 264 -2.43 -2.43 10.57
N PRO A 265 -3.51 -2.27 11.35
CA PRO A 265 -3.61 -1.22 12.35
C PRO A 265 -2.48 -1.33 13.38
N ARG A 266 -2.18 -0.21 14.05
CA ARG A 266 -1.15 -0.16 15.10
C ARG A 266 -1.43 -1.18 16.19
N GLY A 267 -0.37 -1.91 16.60
CA GLY A 267 -0.41 -2.80 17.77
C GLY A 267 -0.92 -4.21 17.48
N LEU A 268 -0.78 -4.70 16.24
CA LEU A 268 -1.03 -6.12 15.96
C LEU A 268 -0.16 -7.02 16.84
N PRO A 269 -0.72 -8.11 17.43
CA PRO A 269 0.07 -9.10 18.15
C PRO A 269 1.14 -9.73 17.26
N ALA A 270 2.33 -9.96 17.80
CA ALA A 270 3.47 -10.52 17.05
C ALA A 270 3.16 -11.89 16.41
N ALA A 271 2.34 -12.72 17.07
CA ALA A 271 1.91 -14.00 16.50
C ALA A 271 1.04 -13.81 15.25
N VAL A 272 0.12 -12.83 15.26
CA VAL A 272 -0.72 -12.47 14.12
C VAL A 272 0.15 -11.94 12.97
N VAL A 273 1.11 -11.06 13.26
CA VAL A 273 2.05 -10.56 12.25
C VAL A 273 2.83 -11.70 11.60
N ARG A 274 3.35 -12.64 12.37
CA ARG A 274 4.08 -13.81 11.83
C ARG A 274 3.19 -14.66 10.92
N THR A 275 1.98 -15.02 11.38
CA THR A 275 1.03 -15.82 10.58
C THR A 275 0.71 -15.16 9.24
N LEU A 276 0.43 -13.84 9.26
CA LEU A 276 0.14 -13.06 8.04
C LEU A 276 1.38 -12.96 7.14
N HIS A 277 2.53 -12.60 7.70
CA HIS A 277 3.78 -12.51 6.98
C HIS A 277 4.11 -13.82 6.26
N ASP A 278 4.07 -14.96 6.97
CA ASP A 278 4.44 -16.26 6.40
C ASP A 278 3.50 -16.68 5.26
N ALA A 279 2.20 -16.40 5.41
CA ALA A 279 1.21 -16.67 4.38
C ALA A 279 1.43 -15.78 3.14
N PHE A 280 1.66 -14.48 3.30
CA PHE A 280 1.94 -13.59 2.18
C PHE A 280 3.29 -13.89 1.53
N LYS A 281 4.31 -14.24 2.31
CA LYS A 281 5.62 -14.63 1.81
C LYS A 281 5.56 -15.90 0.95
N ALA A 282 4.76 -16.87 1.35
CA ALA A 282 4.51 -18.05 0.54
C ALA A 282 3.75 -17.67 -0.74
N ALA A 283 2.65 -16.93 -0.58
CA ALA A 283 1.77 -16.53 -1.69
C ALA A 283 2.47 -15.70 -2.75
N MET A 284 3.37 -14.78 -2.37
CA MET A 284 4.07 -13.94 -3.34
C MET A 284 4.99 -14.72 -4.28
N ASN A 285 5.40 -15.93 -3.90
CA ASN A 285 6.23 -16.83 -4.71
C ASN A 285 5.42 -17.86 -5.51
N GLU A 286 4.09 -17.87 -5.38
CA GLU A 286 3.24 -18.77 -6.14
C GLU A 286 3.27 -18.43 -7.64
N PRO A 287 3.29 -19.45 -8.53
CA PRO A 287 3.35 -19.25 -9.98
C PRO A 287 2.27 -18.32 -10.52
N ASN A 288 1.04 -18.39 -9.98
CA ASN A 288 -0.06 -17.54 -10.42
C ASN A 288 0.20 -16.07 -10.08
N HIS A 289 0.74 -15.77 -8.88
CA HIS A 289 1.07 -14.41 -8.49
C HIS A 289 2.26 -13.88 -9.31
N LEU A 290 3.32 -14.67 -9.46
CA LEU A 290 4.48 -14.30 -10.28
C LEU A 290 4.07 -14.02 -11.75
N HIS A 291 3.20 -14.87 -12.31
CA HIS A 291 2.65 -14.65 -13.63
C HIS A 291 1.84 -13.34 -13.71
N GLU A 292 0.99 -13.07 -12.72
CA GLU A 292 0.17 -11.85 -12.72
C GLU A 292 1.02 -10.58 -12.65
N ILE A 293 1.98 -10.49 -11.72
CA ILE A 293 2.84 -9.30 -11.59
C ILE A 293 3.74 -9.10 -12.80
N SER A 294 4.16 -10.19 -13.48
CA SER A 294 4.98 -10.11 -14.70
C SER A 294 4.26 -9.42 -15.87
N LYS A 295 2.92 -9.50 -15.91
CA LYS A 295 2.11 -8.78 -16.92
C LYS A 295 2.27 -7.27 -16.84
N TYR A 296 2.66 -6.77 -15.65
CA TYR A 296 2.82 -5.35 -15.35
C TYR A 296 4.28 -4.97 -15.10
N ASP A 297 5.23 -5.81 -15.51
CA ASP A 297 6.66 -5.59 -15.29
C ASP A 297 6.98 -5.21 -13.80
N GLN A 298 6.24 -5.82 -12.89
CA GLN A 298 6.49 -5.70 -11.45
C GLN A 298 7.38 -6.85 -11.01
N GLU A 299 8.41 -6.52 -10.25
CA GLU A 299 9.30 -7.50 -9.67
C GLU A 299 9.06 -7.64 -8.17
N LEU A 300 9.37 -8.82 -7.63
CA LEU A 300 9.35 -9.01 -6.19
C LEU A 300 10.40 -8.10 -5.52
N ASN A 301 9.96 -7.41 -4.48
CA ASN A 301 10.81 -6.56 -3.64
C ASN A 301 10.50 -6.87 -2.17
N TYR A 302 10.91 -8.05 -1.76
CA TYR A 302 10.56 -8.59 -0.44
C TYR A 302 11.35 -7.93 0.69
N LEU A 303 10.61 -7.51 1.74
CA LEU A 303 11.17 -7.19 3.06
C LEU A 303 10.33 -7.85 4.16
N ALA A 304 11.00 -8.43 5.15
CA ALA A 304 10.39 -8.94 6.36
C ALA A 304 9.82 -7.81 7.24
N PRO A 305 8.96 -8.08 8.24
CA PRO A 305 8.27 -7.03 9.00
C PRO A 305 9.19 -5.94 9.57
N ASP A 306 10.30 -6.32 10.20
CA ASP A 306 11.24 -5.37 10.82
C ASP A 306 11.98 -4.52 9.77
N ASP A 307 12.41 -5.16 8.67
CA ASP A 307 13.08 -4.48 7.57
C ASP A 307 12.11 -3.56 6.82
N TYR A 308 10.87 -4.02 6.62
CA TYR A 308 9.84 -3.18 6.04
C TYR A 308 9.51 -1.98 6.94
N GLY A 309 9.42 -2.18 8.25
CA GLY A 309 9.26 -1.08 9.20
C GLY A 309 10.41 -0.06 9.17
N ARG A 310 11.66 -0.52 8.97
CA ARG A 310 12.83 0.36 8.77
C ARG A 310 12.71 1.13 7.46
N PHE A 311 12.43 0.44 6.37
CA PHE A 311 12.20 1.02 5.06
C PHE A 311 11.09 2.09 5.08
N MET A 312 9.97 1.84 5.76
CA MET A 312 8.88 2.81 5.91
C MET A 312 9.36 4.11 6.58
N ARG A 313 10.16 4.01 7.66
CA ARG A 313 10.71 5.19 8.35
C ARG A 313 11.66 5.98 7.47
N GLU A 314 12.56 5.31 6.78
CA GLU A 314 13.52 5.91 5.84
C GLU A 314 12.80 6.61 4.68
N THR A 315 11.79 5.93 4.12
CA THR A 315 10.91 6.47 3.06
C THR A 315 10.17 7.71 3.53
N ASN A 316 9.56 7.68 4.72
CA ASN A 316 8.85 8.83 5.28
C ASN A 316 9.78 10.04 5.44
N ALA A 317 10.99 9.82 5.93
CA ALA A 317 12.00 10.89 6.05
C ALA A 317 12.49 11.40 4.69
N ALA A 318 12.63 10.51 3.69
CA ALA A 318 13.02 10.91 2.34
C ALA A 318 11.92 11.73 1.63
N GLU A 319 10.67 11.31 1.75
CA GLU A 319 9.51 12.02 1.19
C GLU A 319 9.32 13.40 1.83
N LYS A 320 9.54 13.52 3.15
CA LYS A 320 9.54 14.81 3.83
C LYS A 320 10.57 15.77 3.22
N ARG A 321 11.82 15.32 3.06
CA ARG A 321 12.88 16.13 2.43
C ARG A 321 12.58 16.48 0.98
N ALA A 322 11.93 15.57 0.23
CA ALA A 322 11.55 15.84 -1.16
C ALA A 322 10.48 16.94 -1.25
N VAL A 323 9.46 16.87 -0.39
CA VAL A 323 8.40 17.89 -0.30
C VAL A 323 8.96 19.25 0.10
N GLU A 324 9.87 19.31 1.08
CA GLU A 324 10.51 20.53 1.52
C GLU A 324 11.32 21.17 0.39
N ARG A 325 12.07 20.40 -0.41
CA ARG A 325 12.82 20.89 -1.58
C ARG A 325 11.89 21.47 -2.64
N LEU A 326 10.82 20.77 -3.01
CA LEU A 326 9.85 21.25 -3.99
C LEU A 326 9.15 22.53 -3.52
N GLY A 327 8.83 22.63 -2.22
CA GLY A 327 8.27 23.85 -1.63
C GLY A 327 9.22 25.04 -1.69
N GLN A 328 10.53 24.83 -1.47
CA GLN A 328 11.56 25.87 -1.58
C GLN A 328 11.79 26.32 -3.04
N MET A 329 11.74 25.41 -4.00
CA MET A 329 11.86 25.75 -5.42
C MET A 329 10.68 26.63 -5.87
N LYS A 330 9.44 26.33 -5.46
CA LYS A 330 8.26 27.13 -5.79
C LYS A 330 8.20 28.48 -5.08
N SER A 331 8.88 28.66 -3.96
CA SER A 331 8.94 29.96 -3.24
C SER A 331 10.13 30.85 -3.69
N GLY A 332 11.04 30.32 -4.49
CA GLY A 332 12.20 31.05 -5.04
C GLY A 332 12.03 31.56 -6.47
N THR A 333 10.87 31.33 -7.07
CA THR A 333 10.43 31.86 -8.38
C THR A 333 9.35 32.91 -8.21
#